data_34d32f85451f4d9a86571a9f3fd91b43
#
_entry.id   34d32f85451f4d9a86571a9f3fd91b43
#
_cell.length_a   1.000
_cell.length_b   1.000
_cell.length_c   1.000
_cell.angle_alpha   90.00
_cell.angle_beta   90.00
_cell.angle_gamma   90.00
#
_symmetry.space_group_name_H-M   'P 1'
#
loop_
_entity.id
_entity.type
_entity.pdbx_description
1 polymer ?
#
loop_
_entity_poly.entity_id
_entity_poly.type
_entity_poly.pdbx_seq_one_letter_code
_entity_poly.pdbx_strand_id
1 'polypeptide(L)'
;DITKIDAADIPAHDVLCGGFPCQAFSKAGNRLGFDDPTKGTLFFDICRILDYHRPKYVLLENVRNLASHDHGKTWSVIHEKLEELGYNLLSQPVIFSPHYVGIPQHRERVYIMCIRKDIGEVSPFTFTKDRIIPCSINSILQDDSEIPNIEEYRISSDMEKLIELWNEFIKNIKVKRLPGFPVWSDR
;
A
#
# COMPACT_ATOMS: atom_id res chain seq x y z
N ASP A 1 -18.75 -1.67 6.39
CA ASP A 1 -17.62 -1.65 7.33
C ASP A 1 -17.33 -3.09 7.77
N ILE A 2 -16.15 -3.60 7.40
CA ILE A 2 -15.76 -5.01 7.60
C ILE A 2 -15.73 -5.42 9.08
N THR A 3 -15.50 -4.48 9.98
CA THR A 3 -15.50 -4.74 11.42
C THR A 3 -16.88 -5.10 11.99
N LYS A 4 -17.94 -4.85 11.22
CA LYS A 4 -19.35 -5.09 11.60
C LYS A 4 -19.98 -6.26 10.85
N ILE A 5 -19.24 -6.89 9.93
CA ILE A 5 -19.75 -8.00 9.12
C ILE A 5 -19.25 -9.30 9.72
N ASP A 6 -20.18 -10.25 9.95
CA ASP A 6 -19.78 -11.61 10.34
C ASP A 6 -19.06 -12.29 9.15
N ALA A 7 -18.03 -13.07 9.45
CA ALA A 7 -17.34 -13.83 8.40
C ALA A 7 -18.30 -14.80 7.69
N ALA A 8 -19.29 -15.34 8.39
CA ALA A 8 -20.30 -16.23 7.83
C ALA A 8 -21.21 -15.56 6.78
N ASP A 9 -21.38 -14.23 6.85
CA ASP A 9 -22.17 -13.47 5.89
C ASP A 9 -21.43 -13.17 4.58
N ILE A 10 -20.12 -13.44 4.53
CA ILE A 10 -19.30 -13.25 3.34
C ILE A 10 -19.43 -14.47 2.43
N PRO A 11 -19.71 -14.30 1.13
CA PRO A 11 -19.76 -15.44 0.22
C PRO A 11 -18.44 -16.22 0.15
N ALA A 12 -18.51 -17.53 -0.04
CA ALA A 12 -17.36 -18.37 -0.26
C ALA A 12 -16.55 -17.87 -1.48
N HIS A 13 -15.24 -17.83 -1.36
CA HIS A 13 -14.34 -17.29 -2.38
C HIS A 13 -13.01 -18.02 -2.39
N ASP A 14 -12.36 -18.07 -3.55
CA ASP A 14 -11.04 -18.68 -3.73
C ASP A 14 -9.89 -17.67 -3.53
N VAL A 15 -10.14 -16.39 -3.70
CA VAL A 15 -9.15 -15.32 -3.61
C VAL A 15 -9.64 -14.23 -2.66
N LEU A 16 -8.83 -13.87 -1.69
CA LEU A 16 -9.03 -12.69 -0.86
C LEU A 16 -8.02 -11.61 -1.23
N CYS A 17 -8.51 -10.44 -1.64
CA CYS A 17 -7.70 -9.25 -1.85
C CYS A 17 -8.04 -8.20 -0.79
N GLY A 18 -7.02 -7.57 -0.19
CA GLY A 18 -7.25 -6.55 0.84
C GLY A 18 -6.10 -5.57 0.98
N GLY A 19 -6.46 -4.27 1.09
CA GLY A 19 -5.56 -3.24 1.60
C GLY A 19 -5.97 -2.87 3.02
N PHE A 20 -5.01 -2.71 3.92
CA PHE A 20 -5.29 -2.33 5.31
C PHE A 20 -4.36 -1.19 5.74
N PRO A 21 -4.79 -0.29 6.65
CA PRO A 21 -3.94 0.80 7.11
C PRO A 21 -2.77 0.28 7.95
N CYS A 22 -1.59 0.88 7.77
CA CYS A 22 -0.42 0.63 8.60
C CYS A 22 -0.60 1.35 9.96
N GLN A 23 -1.51 0.86 10.79
CA GLN A 23 -1.62 1.32 12.17
C GLN A 23 -0.64 0.53 13.04
N ALA A 24 -0.06 1.22 14.02
CA ALA A 24 0.95 0.62 14.87
C ALA A 24 0.46 -0.67 15.55
N PHE A 25 1.06 -1.79 15.19
CA PHE A 25 0.92 -3.06 15.91
C PHE A 25 1.53 -3.01 17.33
N SER A 26 2.16 -1.87 17.67
CA SER A 26 2.90 -1.66 18.91
C SER A 26 2.08 -1.83 20.21
N LYS A 27 0.75 -1.79 20.13
CA LYS A 27 -0.13 -2.12 21.24
C LYS A 27 -0.55 -3.60 21.31
N ALA A 28 -0.29 -4.37 20.25
CA ALA A 28 -0.60 -5.81 20.17
C ALA A 28 0.51 -6.72 20.73
N GLY A 29 1.56 -6.14 21.28
CA GLY A 29 2.77 -6.84 21.77
C GLY A 29 2.62 -7.71 23.02
N ASN A 30 1.43 -7.87 23.58
CA ASN A 30 1.16 -8.88 24.59
C ASN A 30 0.33 -10.01 23.96
N ARG A 31 0.87 -11.23 24.03
CA ARG A 31 0.38 -12.55 23.61
C ARG A 31 -1.09 -12.89 23.96
N LEU A 32 -2.00 -11.95 23.85
CA LEU A 32 -3.42 -12.18 24.04
C LEU A 32 -4.00 -12.52 22.65
N GLY A 33 -4.55 -13.72 22.57
CA GLY A 33 -5.05 -14.31 21.33
C GLY A 33 -6.13 -13.51 20.62
N PHE A 34 -6.76 -14.10 19.61
CA PHE A 34 -7.82 -13.58 18.76
C PHE A 34 -9.03 -12.94 19.50
N ASP A 35 -9.09 -13.05 20.81
CA ASP A 35 -10.24 -12.71 21.66
C ASP A 35 -10.22 -11.30 22.26
N ASP A 36 -9.30 -10.40 21.86
CA ASP A 36 -9.30 -9.04 22.36
C ASP A 36 -9.97 -8.06 21.37
N PRO A 37 -11.26 -7.75 21.56
CA PRO A 37 -12.03 -6.88 20.67
C PRO A 37 -11.58 -5.41 20.70
N THR A 38 -10.63 -5.04 21.56
CA THR A 38 -10.16 -3.66 21.70
C THR A 38 -8.94 -3.35 20.82
N LYS A 39 -8.39 -4.34 20.12
CA LYS A 39 -7.15 -4.21 19.33
C LYS A 39 -7.38 -4.17 17.82
N GLY A 40 -8.37 -3.39 17.42
CA GLY A 40 -8.78 -3.14 16.06
C GLY A 40 -7.70 -2.67 15.10
N THR A 41 -6.86 -3.56 14.61
CA THR A 41 -6.25 -3.34 13.31
C THR A 41 -7.04 -4.16 12.29
N LEU A 42 -7.42 -3.56 11.18
CA LEU A 42 -8.16 -4.23 10.09
C LEU A 42 -7.43 -5.49 9.56
N PHE A 43 -6.16 -5.66 9.89
CA PHE A 43 -5.42 -6.88 9.63
C PHE A 43 -6.02 -8.09 10.38
N PHE A 44 -6.47 -7.92 11.63
CA PHE A 44 -7.11 -9.01 12.37
C PHE A 44 -8.50 -9.36 11.85
N ASP A 45 -9.22 -8.39 11.25
CA ASP A 45 -10.45 -8.68 10.52
C ASP A 45 -10.16 -9.53 9.27
N ILE A 46 -9.07 -9.24 8.55
CA ILE A 46 -8.60 -10.10 7.47
C ILE A 46 -8.31 -11.51 8.01
N CYS A 47 -7.58 -11.63 9.13
CA CYS A 47 -7.27 -12.93 9.74
C CYS A 47 -8.54 -13.72 10.10
N ARG A 48 -9.55 -13.07 10.66
CA ARG A 48 -10.85 -13.66 11.00
C ARG A 48 -11.55 -14.22 9.76
N ILE A 49 -11.53 -13.50 8.65
CA ILE A 49 -12.11 -13.93 7.37
C ILE A 49 -11.31 -15.10 6.78
N LEU A 50 -9.97 -15.03 6.84
CA LEU A 50 -9.09 -16.10 6.37
C LEU A 50 -9.29 -17.39 7.15
N ASP A 51 -9.48 -17.30 8.47
CA ASP A 51 -9.72 -18.46 9.32
C ASP A 51 -11.04 -19.17 8.98
N TYR A 52 -12.09 -18.39 8.74
CA TYR A 52 -13.41 -18.91 8.43
C TYR A 52 -13.52 -19.49 7.01
N HIS A 53 -13.12 -18.71 5.99
CA HIS A 53 -13.32 -19.06 4.57
C HIS A 53 -12.19 -19.88 3.97
N ARG A 54 -10.96 -19.75 4.49
CA ARG A 54 -9.78 -20.46 4.03
C ARG A 54 -9.58 -20.38 2.50
N PRO A 55 -9.61 -19.18 1.89
CA PRO A 55 -9.43 -19.02 0.45
C PRO A 55 -8.08 -19.64 0.02
N LYS A 56 -7.99 -20.05 -1.25
CA LYS A 56 -6.76 -20.65 -1.80
C LYS A 56 -5.61 -19.65 -1.90
N TYR A 57 -5.94 -18.42 -2.24
CA TYR A 57 -4.98 -17.34 -2.51
C TYR A 57 -5.31 -16.09 -1.73
N VAL A 58 -4.29 -15.40 -1.26
CA VAL A 58 -4.42 -14.12 -0.56
C VAL A 58 -3.45 -13.11 -1.17
N LEU A 59 -3.94 -11.91 -1.46
CA LEU A 59 -3.15 -10.78 -1.92
C LEU A 59 -3.45 -9.56 -1.03
N LEU A 60 -2.49 -9.19 -0.20
CA LEU A 60 -2.62 -8.01 0.65
C LEU A 60 -1.70 -6.89 0.17
N GLU A 61 -2.16 -5.65 0.32
CA GLU A 61 -1.40 -4.44 -0.03
C GLU A 61 -1.19 -3.56 1.21
N ASN A 62 -0.03 -2.91 1.26
CA ASN A 62 0.25 -1.89 2.27
C ASN A 62 1.31 -0.89 1.79
N VAL A 63 1.53 0.15 2.57
CA VAL A 63 2.61 1.12 2.31
C VAL A 63 3.99 0.45 2.47
N ARG A 64 4.98 0.92 1.68
CA ARG A 64 6.35 0.40 1.70
C ARG A 64 6.93 0.27 3.11
N ASN A 65 6.63 1.24 3.97
CA ASN A 65 7.19 1.31 5.32
C ASN A 65 6.83 0.10 6.20
N LEU A 66 5.78 -0.65 5.88
CA LEU A 66 5.37 -1.84 6.64
C LEU A 66 6.50 -2.87 6.75
N ALA A 67 7.28 -3.07 5.69
CA ALA A 67 8.37 -4.04 5.67
C ALA A 67 9.51 -3.73 6.67
N SER A 68 9.70 -2.46 7.01
CA SER A 68 10.76 -1.99 7.94
C SER A 68 10.21 -1.38 9.24
N HIS A 69 8.89 -1.28 9.36
CA HIS A 69 8.23 -0.67 10.50
C HIS A 69 8.59 -1.40 11.80
N ASP A 70 8.91 -0.61 12.84
CA ASP A 70 9.34 -1.11 14.16
C ASP A 70 10.47 -2.15 14.05
N HIS A 71 11.52 -1.81 13.28
CA HIS A 71 12.68 -2.70 13.03
C HIS A 71 12.30 -4.08 12.47
N GLY A 72 11.23 -4.14 11.66
CA GLY A 72 10.73 -5.38 11.05
C GLY A 72 9.75 -6.18 11.92
N LYS A 73 9.50 -5.80 13.15
CA LYS A 73 8.58 -6.52 14.06
C LYS A 73 7.17 -6.60 13.51
N THR A 74 6.68 -5.52 12.88
CA THR A 74 5.35 -5.51 12.26
C THR A 74 5.24 -6.57 11.18
N TRP A 75 6.26 -6.71 10.33
CA TRP A 75 6.30 -7.75 9.32
C TRP A 75 6.34 -9.14 9.94
N SER A 76 7.17 -9.37 10.97
CA SER A 76 7.23 -10.68 11.64
C SER A 76 5.87 -11.11 12.19
N VAL A 77 5.13 -10.21 12.83
CA VAL A 77 3.78 -10.52 13.36
C VAL A 77 2.82 -10.90 12.24
N ILE A 78 2.82 -10.16 11.13
CA ILE A 78 1.95 -10.46 9.97
C ILE A 78 2.32 -11.81 9.38
N HIS A 79 3.61 -12.06 9.19
CA HIS A 79 4.12 -13.30 8.63
C HIS A 79 3.72 -14.51 9.48
N GLU A 80 4.01 -14.46 10.78
CA GLU A 80 3.66 -15.52 11.72
C GLU A 80 2.15 -15.81 11.73
N LYS A 81 1.31 -14.77 11.73
CA LYS A 81 -0.15 -14.95 11.73
C LYS A 81 -0.66 -15.61 10.45
N LEU A 82 -0.13 -15.25 9.30
CA LEU A 82 -0.52 -15.88 8.03
C LEU A 82 -0.04 -17.33 7.96
N GLU A 83 1.15 -17.64 8.49
CA GLU A 83 1.64 -19.03 8.60
C GLU A 83 0.81 -19.88 9.55
N GLU A 84 0.42 -19.32 10.73
CA GLU A 84 -0.48 -19.98 11.69
C GLU A 84 -1.84 -20.30 11.08
N LEU A 85 -2.37 -19.41 10.22
CA LEU A 85 -3.61 -19.62 9.48
C LEU A 85 -3.48 -20.64 8.33
N GLY A 86 -2.29 -21.21 8.14
CA GLY A 86 -2.05 -22.28 7.17
C GLY A 86 -1.71 -21.80 5.76
N TYR A 87 -1.08 -20.64 5.64
CA TYR A 87 -0.61 -20.10 4.36
C TYR A 87 0.90 -20.16 4.23
N ASN A 88 1.38 -20.43 3.01
CA ASN A 88 2.76 -20.23 2.59
C ASN A 88 2.89 -18.82 2.02
N LEU A 89 3.99 -18.13 2.35
CA LEU A 89 4.31 -16.80 1.84
C LEU A 89 5.82 -16.59 1.79
N LEU A 90 6.26 -15.56 1.09
CA LEU A 90 7.69 -15.24 1.02
C LEU A 90 8.19 -14.70 2.36
N SER A 91 9.46 -14.96 2.70
CA SER A 91 10.13 -14.45 3.90
C SER A 91 10.18 -12.91 3.96
N GLN A 92 10.11 -12.26 2.80
CA GLN A 92 9.99 -10.80 2.68
C GLN A 92 8.87 -10.47 1.71
N PRO A 93 8.09 -9.40 1.96
CA PRO A 93 7.03 -8.98 1.06
C PRO A 93 7.63 -8.40 -0.22
N VAL A 94 6.87 -8.48 -1.31
CA VAL A 94 7.28 -7.90 -2.59
C VAL A 94 7.06 -6.39 -2.58
N ILE A 95 8.08 -5.62 -2.89
CA ILE A 95 7.96 -4.17 -3.09
C ILE A 95 7.79 -3.91 -4.58
N PHE A 96 6.72 -3.21 -4.92
CA PHE A 96 6.38 -2.86 -6.29
C PHE A 96 5.99 -1.38 -6.41
N SER A 97 6.29 -0.80 -7.57
CA SER A 97 5.86 0.55 -7.92
C SER A 97 5.41 0.62 -9.38
N PRO A 98 4.35 1.38 -9.70
CA PRO A 98 3.82 1.49 -11.06
C PRO A 98 4.86 1.87 -12.12
N HIS A 99 5.87 2.67 -11.78
CA HIS A 99 6.91 3.07 -12.72
C HIS A 99 7.77 1.88 -13.22
N TYR A 100 7.78 0.74 -12.53
CA TYR A 100 8.46 -0.47 -13.01
C TYR A 100 7.81 -1.04 -14.27
N VAL A 101 6.55 -0.73 -14.51
CA VAL A 101 5.78 -1.20 -15.67
C VAL A 101 5.38 -0.06 -16.62
N GLY A 102 6.09 1.06 -16.59
CA GLY A 102 5.90 2.16 -17.55
C GLY A 102 4.79 3.15 -17.19
N ILE A 103 4.25 3.10 -15.97
CA ILE A 103 3.30 4.10 -15.49
C ILE A 103 4.09 5.21 -14.78
N PRO A 104 3.95 6.49 -15.15
CA PRO A 104 4.76 7.59 -14.61
C PRO A 104 4.33 7.99 -13.19
N GLN A 105 4.27 7.03 -12.29
CA GLN A 105 3.97 7.23 -10.88
C GLN A 105 4.99 6.48 -10.02
N HIS A 106 5.75 7.21 -9.21
CA HIS A 106 6.61 6.62 -8.20
C HIS A 106 5.80 6.41 -6.91
N ARG A 107 5.24 5.20 -6.74
CA ARG A 107 4.39 4.84 -5.59
C ARG A 107 4.71 3.43 -5.11
N GLU A 108 5.77 3.28 -4.32
CA GLU A 108 6.15 1.98 -3.78
C GLU A 108 5.11 1.46 -2.78
N ARG A 109 4.71 0.21 -2.98
CA ARG A 109 3.80 -0.53 -2.12
C ARG A 109 4.36 -1.90 -1.81
N VAL A 110 3.99 -2.42 -0.67
CA VAL A 110 4.26 -3.79 -0.26
C VAL A 110 3.09 -4.66 -0.70
N TYR A 111 3.41 -5.78 -1.33
CA TYR A 111 2.45 -6.82 -1.67
C TYR A 111 2.82 -8.11 -0.95
N ILE A 112 1.85 -8.65 -0.22
CA ILE A 112 1.97 -9.91 0.52
C ILE A 112 1.13 -10.93 -0.24
N MET A 113 1.80 -11.89 -0.85
CA MET A 113 1.17 -12.95 -1.62
C MET A 113 1.23 -14.23 -0.81
N CYS A 114 0.07 -14.87 -0.61
CA CYS A 114 0.00 -16.13 0.11
C CYS A 114 -0.76 -17.18 -0.69
N ILE A 115 -0.32 -18.44 -0.54
CA ILE A 115 -0.97 -19.62 -1.08
C ILE A 115 -1.25 -20.55 0.09
N ARG A 116 -2.47 -21.11 0.19
CA ARG A 116 -2.81 -22.03 1.24
C ARG A 116 -1.91 -23.29 1.14
N LYS A 117 -1.40 -23.78 2.26
CA LYS A 117 -0.36 -24.83 2.34
C LYS A 117 -0.71 -26.11 1.59
N ASP A 118 -1.99 -26.47 1.52
CA ASP A 118 -2.46 -27.65 0.76
C ASP A 118 -2.52 -27.44 -0.76
N ILE A 119 -2.38 -26.21 -1.25
CA ILE A 119 -2.41 -25.85 -2.67
C ILE A 119 -0.99 -25.78 -3.25
N GLY A 120 -0.02 -25.25 -2.51
CA GLY A 120 1.35 -25.15 -2.98
C GLY A 120 2.18 -24.06 -2.32
N GLU A 121 3.31 -23.73 -2.95
CA GLU A 121 4.30 -22.75 -2.47
C GLU A 121 4.23 -21.46 -3.29
N VAL A 122 4.59 -20.35 -2.65
CA VAL A 122 4.77 -19.06 -3.35
C VAL A 122 6.15 -19.08 -4.01
N SER A 123 6.19 -19.04 -5.33
CA SER A 123 7.45 -18.89 -6.05
C SER A 123 8.07 -17.52 -5.79
N PRO A 124 9.39 -17.46 -5.55
CA PRO A 124 10.09 -16.18 -5.42
C PRO A 124 9.85 -15.29 -6.64
N PHE A 125 9.41 -14.08 -6.40
CA PHE A 125 9.16 -13.08 -7.43
C PHE A 125 9.91 -11.80 -7.07
N THR A 126 10.77 -11.34 -7.97
CA THR A 126 11.51 -10.09 -7.82
C THR A 126 11.37 -9.25 -9.07
N PHE A 127 11.05 -7.97 -8.89
CA PHE A 127 11.23 -6.98 -9.95
C PHE A 127 12.71 -6.61 -10.03
N THR A 128 13.35 -6.98 -11.11
CA THR A 128 14.72 -6.53 -11.38
C THR A 128 14.69 -5.13 -11.97
N LYS A 129 15.64 -4.28 -11.57
CA LYS A 129 15.76 -2.91 -12.10
C LYS A 129 15.96 -2.89 -13.63
N ASP A 130 16.47 -3.97 -14.17
CA ASP A 130 16.72 -4.14 -15.62
C ASP A 130 15.44 -4.23 -16.46
N ARG A 131 14.30 -4.40 -15.81
CA ARG A 131 12.97 -4.46 -16.45
C ARG A 131 12.13 -3.20 -16.26
N ILE A 132 12.71 -2.14 -15.68
CA ILE A 132 12.01 -0.87 -15.55
C ILE A 132 11.75 -0.31 -16.94
N ILE A 133 10.48 -0.11 -17.27
CA ILE A 133 10.07 0.52 -18.52
C ILE A 133 10.19 2.04 -18.34
N PRO A 134 11.03 2.74 -19.14
CA PRO A 134 11.08 4.19 -19.08
C PRO A 134 9.72 4.81 -19.34
N CYS A 135 9.33 5.78 -18.53
CA CYS A 135 8.06 6.47 -18.65
C CYS A 135 8.22 7.97 -18.39
N SER A 136 7.35 8.75 -19.01
CA SER A 136 7.27 10.21 -18.83
C SER A 136 5.87 10.59 -18.43
N ILE A 137 5.71 11.61 -17.60
CA ILE A 137 4.41 12.17 -17.27
C ILE A 137 3.66 12.62 -18.53
N ASN A 138 4.38 13.07 -19.55
CA ASN A 138 3.78 13.51 -20.83
C ASN A 138 3.04 12.38 -21.55
N SER A 139 3.32 11.11 -21.25
CA SER A 139 2.62 9.98 -21.89
C SER A 139 1.19 9.77 -21.40
N ILE A 140 0.81 10.43 -20.32
CA ILE A 140 -0.54 10.34 -19.73
C ILE A 140 -1.27 11.68 -19.66
N LEU A 141 -0.63 12.77 -20.07
CA LEU A 141 -1.30 14.07 -20.20
C LEU A 141 -2.19 14.07 -21.43
N GLN A 142 -3.41 14.53 -21.25
CA GLN A 142 -4.31 14.82 -22.36
C GLN A 142 -3.96 16.17 -22.97
N ASP A 143 -4.20 16.33 -24.28
CA ASP A 143 -4.11 17.63 -24.90
C ASP A 143 -5.25 18.53 -24.41
N ASP A 144 -4.96 19.80 -24.15
CA ASP A 144 -5.96 20.76 -23.64
C ASP A 144 -7.20 20.83 -24.55
N SER A 145 -7.04 20.62 -25.86
CA SER A 145 -8.14 20.62 -26.82
C SER A 145 -9.08 19.41 -26.68
N GLU A 146 -8.65 18.33 -26.03
CA GLU A 146 -9.43 17.12 -25.79
C GLU A 146 -10.22 17.16 -24.48
N ILE A 147 -9.98 18.16 -23.61
CA ILE A 147 -10.60 18.26 -22.31
C ILE A 147 -11.90 19.08 -22.39
N PRO A 148 -13.08 18.46 -22.20
CA PRO A 148 -14.32 19.20 -22.13
C PRO A 148 -14.31 20.17 -20.94
N ASN A 149 -14.77 21.41 -21.17
CA ASN A 149 -14.87 22.42 -20.11
C ASN A 149 -13.55 22.68 -19.35
N ILE A 150 -12.44 22.78 -20.07
CA ILE A 150 -11.10 22.95 -19.48
C ILE A 150 -11.03 24.08 -18.45
N GLU A 151 -11.87 25.10 -18.59
CA GLU A 151 -11.94 26.23 -17.65
C GLU A 151 -12.33 25.81 -16.22
N GLU A 152 -13.07 24.71 -16.07
CA GLU A 152 -13.45 24.17 -14.75
C GLU A 152 -12.25 23.56 -14.00
N TYR A 153 -11.19 23.22 -14.73
CA TYR A 153 -9.96 22.64 -14.17
C TYR A 153 -8.88 23.68 -13.88
N ARG A 154 -9.12 24.97 -14.24
CA ARG A 154 -8.17 26.03 -13.94
C ARG A 154 -8.08 26.26 -12.43
N ILE A 155 -6.86 26.34 -11.94
CA ILE A 155 -6.59 26.72 -10.56
C ILE A 155 -6.87 28.22 -10.36
N SER A 156 -7.19 28.61 -9.13
CA SER A 156 -7.40 30.01 -8.79
C SER A 156 -6.11 30.83 -8.92
N SER A 157 -6.23 32.13 -9.16
CA SER A 157 -5.09 33.05 -9.23
C SER A 157 -4.25 33.08 -7.93
N ASP A 158 -4.86 32.81 -6.80
CA ASP A 158 -4.14 32.72 -5.53
C ASP A 158 -3.31 31.43 -5.44
N MET A 159 -3.82 30.31 -5.98
CA MET A 159 -3.06 29.09 -6.08
C MET A 159 -1.89 29.23 -7.07
N GLU A 160 -2.09 29.92 -8.20
CA GLU A 160 -1.01 30.24 -9.13
C GLU A 160 0.14 30.98 -8.45
N LYS A 161 -0.19 32.05 -7.69
CA LYS A 161 0.80 32.80 -6.92
C LYS A 161 1.57 31.92 -5.92
N LEU A 162 0.87 31.00 -5.22
CA LEU A 162 1.52 30.07 -4.30
C LEU A 162 2.48 29.14 -5.02
N ILE A 163 2.12 28.64 -6.20
CA ILE A 163 3.00 27.81 -7.03
C ILE A 163 4.21 28.60 -7.51
N GLU A 164 4.03 29.86 -7.93
CA GLU A 164 5.12 30.75 -8.32
C GLU A 164 6.11 30.99 -7.17
N LEU A 165 5.62 31.33 -5.98
CA LEU A 165 6.43 31.47 -4.78
C LEU A 165 7.18 30.19 -4.42
N TRP A 166 6.53 29.04 -4.56
CA TRP A 166 7.18 27.75 -4.34
C TRP A 166 8.29 27.51 -5.38
N ASN A 167 8.04 27.79 -6.65
CA ASN A 167 9.03 27.65 -7.70
C ASN A 167 10.23 28.57 -7.48
N GLU A 168 10.01 29.80 -7.03
CA GLU A 168 11.05 30.74 -6.66
C GLU A 168 11.88 30.22 -5.48
N PHE A 169 11.21 29.73 -4.43
CA PHE A 169 11.87 29.10 -3.29
C PHE A 169 12.77 27.94 -3.72
N ILE A 170 12.22 26.99 -4.52
CA ILE A 170 12.99 25.82 -5.00
C ILE A 170 14.21 26.22 -5.85
N LYS A 171 14.10 27.28 -6.68
CA LYS A 171 15.22 27.78 -7.48
C LYS A 171 16.36 28.39 -6.63
N ASN A 172 15.99 28.99 -5.51
CA ASN A 172 16.93 29.75 -4.66
C ASN A 172 17.50 28.94 -3.49
N ILE A 173 16.86 27.83 -3.10
CA ILE A 173 17.33 27.04 -1.97
C ILE A 173 18.59 26.26 -2.33
N LYS A 174 19.64 26.41 -1.50
CA LYS A 174 20.91 25.70 -1.67
C LYS A 174 20.95 24.48 -0.76
N VAL A 175 20.37 23.37 -1.19
CA VAL A 175 20.35 22.10 -0.45
C VAL A 175 20.81 20.94 -1.33
N LYS A 176 21.39 19.90 -0.71
CA LYS A 176 21.82 18.70 -1.45
C LYS A 176 20.65 17.91 -2.05
N ARG A 177 19.46 18.02 -1.46
CA ARG A 177 18.24 17.36 -1.90
C ARG A 177 17.06 18.31 -1.73
N LEU A 178 16.34 18.53 -2.80
CA LEU A 178 15.12 19.35 -2.76
C LEU A 178 14.03 18.71 -1.93
N PRO A 179 13.16 19.49 -1.26
CA PRO A 179 11.96 18.97 -0.61
C PRO A 179 11.10 18.24 -1.63
N GLY A 180 10.58 17.08 -1.23
CA GLY A 180 9.70 16.26 -2.09
C GLY A 180 8.23 16.69 -2.10
N PHE A 181 7.88 17.71 -1.31
CA PHE A 181 6.52 18.27 -1.19
C PHE A 181 6.59 19.71 -0.70
N PRO A 182 5.56 20.52 -0.96
CA PRO A 182 5.47 21.88 -0.41
C PRO A 182 5.52 21.89 1.12
N VAL A 183 6.24 22.85 1.69
CA VAL A 183 6.47 22.93 3.15
C VAL A 183 5.35 23.69 3.86
N TRP A 184 4.40 24.29 3.14
CA TRP A 184 3.22 24.86 3.77
C TRP A 184 2.33 23.74 4.32
N SER A 185 2.25 23.68 5.61
CA SER A 185 1.25 22.85 6.28
C SER A 185 -0.01 23.67 6.44
N ASP A 186 -1.13 23.03 6.23
CA ASP A 186 -2.42 23.59 6.62
C ASP A 186 -2.40 23.87 8.14
N ARG A 187 -2.52 25.11 8.50
CA ARG A 187 -2.84 25.55 9.84
C ARG A 187 -4.20 26.19 9.84
#